data_ce6924178e2287d3a53866f5a7a71d87
#
_entry.id   ce6924178e2287d3a53866f5a7a71d87
#
_cell.length_a   1.000
_cell.length_b   1.000
_cell.length_c   1.000
_cell.angle_alpha   90.00
_cell.angle_beta   90.00
_cell.angle_gamma   90.00
#
_symmetry.space_group_name_H-M   'P 1'
#
loop_
_entity.id
_entity.type
_entity.pdbx_description
1 polymer ?
#
loop_
_entity_poly.entity_id
_entity_poly.type
_entity_poly.pdbx_seq_one_letter_code
_entity_poly.pdbx_strand_id
1 'polypeptide(L)'
;STLLASSAASDVYKRQYRHSLFCGHPEWLILEAEMALPQGDGEQIRGRMEELARKRREKQPLEWPSAGSTFKRPEGHFAAALIEACGLKGVGIGGAQVSEKHAGFVINRGNATADDVRRLMALVQETVLRETGVALEPEVRLLGF
;
A
#
# COMPACT_ATOMS: atom_id res chain seq x y z
N SER A 1 -16.99 11.14 28.91
CA SER A 1 -18.27 10.70 28.33
C SER A 1 -17.98 9.70 27.22
N THR A 2 -18.38 8.49 27.48
CA THR A 2 -18.09 7.30 26.68
C THR A 2 -19.01 7.27 25.45
N LEU A 3 -18.49 7.67 24.29
CA LEU A 3 -19.16 7.46 23.01
C LEU A 3 -18.78 6.09 22.47
N LEU A 4 -19.32 5.04 23.09
CA LEU A 4 -18.71 3.72 22.95
C LEU A 4 -19.30 2.79 21.90
N ALA A 5 -20.45 2.98 21.37
CA ALA A 5 -21.05 1.86 20.62
C ALA A 5 -21.64 2.22 19.25
N SER A 6 -21.91 3.47 19.00
CA SER A 6 -22.69 3.86 17.80
C SER A 6 -21.83 4.13 16.57
N SER A 7 -20.55 4.38 16.72
CA SER A 7 -19.70 4.80 15.59
C SER A 7 -19.24 3.65 14.70
N ALA A 8 -19.00 2.47 15.24
CA ALA A 8 -18.48 1.34 14.49
C ALA A 8 -19.46 0.82 13.43
N ALA A 9 -20.75 0.69 13.77
CA ALA A 9 -21.76 0.25 12.83
C ALA A 9 -22.03 1.30 11.74
N SER A 10 -21.97 2.60 12.07
CA SER A 10 -22.14 3.67 11.09
C SER A 10 -20.92 3.86 10.18
N ASP A 11 -19.73 3.51 10.65
CA ASP A 11 -18.47 3.65 9.88
C ASP A 11 -18.36 2.58 8.77
N VAL A 12 -19.01 1.43 8.92
CA VAL A 12 -19.07 0.41 7.86
C VAL A 12 -19.72 0.97 6.58
N TYR A 13 -20.71 1.84 6.72
CA TYR A 13 -21.40 2.46 5.59
C TYR A 13 -20.72 3.73 5.05
N LYS A 14 -19.79 4.31 5.79
CA LYS A 14 -19.05 5.51 5.40
C LYS A 14 -17.62 5.22 4.96
N ARG A 15 -17.23 3.96 4.89
CA ARG A 15 -15.90 3.56 4.47
C ARG A 15 -15.72 3.81 2.97
N GLN A 16 -14.96 4.82 2.65
CA GLN A 16 -14.43 5.05 1.31
C GLN A 16 -13.04 4.40 1.18
N TYR A 17 -12.56 4.21 -0.06
CA TYR A 17 -11.24 3.68 -0.30
C TYR A 17 -10.17 4.54 0.41
N ARG A 18 -9.42 3.91 1.33
CA ARG A 18 -8.35 4.56 2.11
C ARG A 18 -8.83 5.76 2.95
N HIS A 19 -10.11 5.85 3.26
CA HIS A 19 -10.68 6.92 4.07
C HIS A 19 -11.66 6.39 5.12
N SER A 20 -11.63 6.96 6.30
CA SER A 20 -12.57 6.65 7.39
C SER A 20 -12.85 7.91 8.20
N LEU A 21 -13.81 7.82 9.13
CA LEU A 21 -14.12 8.89 10.07
C LEU A 21 -12.87 9.39 10.84
N PHE A 22 -11.97 8.48 11.18
CA PHE A 22 -10.72 8.81 11.91
C PHE A 22 -9.75 9.69 11.12
N CYS A 23 -9.85 9.73 9.79
CA CYS A 23 -9.00 10.61 8.99
C CYS A 23 -9.29 12.10 9.23
N GLY A 24 -10.52 12.43 9.66
CA GLY A 24 -10.91 13.80 10.02
C GLY A 24 -10.65 14.17 11.48
N HIS A 25 -10.18 13.23 12.30
CA HIS A 25 -9.99 13.38 13.74
C HIS A 25 -8.60 12.91 14.19
N PRO A 26 -7.55 13.67 13.87
CA PRO A 26 -6.17 13.29 14.21
C PRO A 26 -5.90 13.23 15.71
N GLU A 27 -6.77 13.87 16.53
CA GLU A 27 -6.73 13.85 17.97
C GLU A 27 -7.34 12.58 18.60
N TRP A 28 -7.96 11.73 17.79
CA TRP A 28 -8.57 10.49 18.27
C TRP A 28 -7.58 9.33 18.22
N LEU A 29 -7.54 8.57 19.30
CA LEU A 29 -6.79 7.33 19.42
C LEU A 29 -7.74 6.14 19.44
N ILE A 30 -7.56 5.19 18.51
CA ILE A 30 -8.31 3.93 18.51
C ILE A 30 -7.70 3.04 19.60
N LEU A 31 -8.48 2.74 20.63
CA LEU A 31 -8.03 1.89 21.74
C LEU A 31 -8.37 0.42 21.50
N GLU A 32 -9.49 0.15 20.86
CA GLU A 32 -10.02 -1.21 20.70
C GLU A 32 -10.86 -1.29 19.43
N ALA A 33 -10.87 -2.47 18.81
CA ALA A 33 -11.77 -2.81 17.71
C ALA A 33 -12.36 -4.19 17.96
N GLU A 34 -13.69 -4.29 17.97
CA GLU A 34 -14.42 -5.54 18.06
C GLU A 34 -14.93 -5.97 16.69
N MET A 35 -14.71 -7.24 16.34
CA MET A 35 -15.15 -7.81 15.06
C MET A 35 -15.96 -9.08 15.30
N ALA A 36 -17.17 -9.14 14.76
CA ALA A 36 -17.98 -10.36 14.73
C ALA A 36 -17.67 -11.13 13.45
N LEU A 37 -17.14 -12.33 13.59
CA LEU A 37 -16.81 -13.21 12.47
C LEU A 37 -17.71 -14.45 12.52
N PRO A 38 -18.22 -14.92 11.36
CA PRO A 38 -18.96 -16.19 11.32
C PRO A 38 -18.01 -17.34 11.62
N GLN A 39 -18.53 -18.37 12.27
CA GLN A 39 -17.81 -19.63 12.43
C GLN A 39 -17.62 -20.30 11.07
N GLY A 40 -16.45 -20.92 10.88
CA GLY A 40 -16.11 -21.65 9.67
C GLY A 40 -15.31 -22.92 9.99
N ASP A 41 -15.15 -23.77 9.02
CA ASP A 41 -14.33 -24.96 9.10
C ASP A 41 -12.84 -24.60 9.19
N GLY A 42 -12.17 -25.06 10.25
CA GLY A 42 -10.79 -24.67 10.55
C GLY A 42 -9.77 -25.16 9.50
N GLU A 43 -10.01 -26.32 8.87
CA GLU A 43 -9.11 -26.86 7.83
C GLU A 43 -9.26 -26.09 6.54
N GLN A 44 -10.48 -25.78 6.13
CA GLN A 44 -10.76 -24.94 4.95
C GLN A 44 -10.18 -23.53 5.11
N ILE A 45 -10.34 -22.93 6.30
CA ILE A 45 -9.78 -21.60 6.60
C ILE A 45 -8.25 -21.65 6.49
N ARG A 46 -7.59 -22.65 7.09
CA ARG A 46 -6.13 -22.81 7.02
C ARG A 46 -5.66 -23.00 5.58
N GLY A 47 -6.28 -23.89 4.83
CA GLY A 47 -5.95 -24.11 3.42
C GLY A 47 -6.09 -22.82 2.58
N ARG A 48 -7.12 -22.03 2.83
CA ARG A 48 -7.30 -20.73 2.17
C ARG A 48 -6.23 -19.71 2.56
N MET A 49 -5.85 -19.66 3.82
CA MET A 49 -4.78 -18.80 4.30
C MET A 49 -3.43 -19.15 3.66
N GLU A 50 -3.11 -20.44 3.58
CA GLU A 50 -1.88 -20.94 2.95
C GLU A 50 -1.84 -20.63 1.46
N GLU A 51 -2.94 -20.85 0.75
CA GLU A 51 -3.09 -20.48 -0.67
C GLU A 51 -2.85 -18.99 -0.89
N LEU A 52 -3.49 -18.13 -0.10
CA LEU A 52 -3.33 -16.68 -0.21
C LEU A 52 -1.90 -16.23 0.14
N ALA A 53 -1.30 -16.83 1.17
CA ALA A 53 0.09 -16.55 1.53
C ALA A 53 1.07 -16.97 0.42
N ARG A 54 0.84 -18.11 -0.23
CA ARG A 54 1.62 -18.56 -1.38
C ARG A 54 1.49 -17.58 -2.54
N LYS A 55 0.26 -17.21 -2.95
CA LYS A 55 0.01 -16.24 -4.02
C LYS A 55 0.68 -14.89 -3.73
N ARG A 56 0.71 -14.47 -2.46
CA ARG A 56 1.38 -13.24 -2.05
C ARG A 56 2.89 -13.33 -2.22
N ARG A 57 3.51 -14.44 -1.78
CA ARG A 57 4.95 -14.68 -1.96
C ARG A 57 5.36 -14.74 -3.43
N GLU A 58 4.53 -15.32 -4.28
CA GLU A 58 4.78 -15.42 -5.72
C GLU A 58 4.75 -14.05 -6.42
N LYS A 59 3.85 -13.14 -5.99
CA LYS A 59 3.58 -11.88 -6.67
C LYS A 59 4.27 -10.66 -6.06
N GLN A 60 4.63 -10.70 -4.79
CA GLN A 60 5.22 -9.55 -4.09
C GLN A 60 6.70 -9.81 -3.75
N PRO A 61 7.54 -8.77 -3.73
CA PRO A 61 8.97 -8.87 -3.44
C PRO A 61 9.22 -8.97 -1.93
N LEU A 62 8.67 -10.01 -1.26
CA LEU A 62 8.75 -10.16 0.19
C LEU A 62 10.15 -10.47 0.70
N GLU A 63 11.04 -10.85 -0.19
CA GLU A 63 12.48 -11.08 0.05
C GLU A 63 13.27 -9.80 0.30
N TRP A 64 12.71 -8.63 -0.06
CA TRP A 64 13.35 -7.33 0.10
C TRP A 64 12.58 -6.43 1.06
N PRO A 65 13.27 -5.66 1.91
CA PRO A 65 12.61 -4.63 2.72
C PRO A 65 11.90 -3.61 1.84
N SER A 66 10.65 -3.29 2.20
CA SER A 66 9.84 -2.29 1.51
C SER A 66 8.74 -1.76 2.43
N ALA A 67 8.16 -0.62 2.10
CA ALA A 67 6.98 -0.07 2.79
C ALA A 67 5.64 -0.60 2.22
N GLY A 68 5.67 -1.69 1.44
CA GLY A 68 4.49 -2.21 0.74
C GLY A 68 4.26 -1.52 -0.60
N SER A 69 3.00 -1.42 -1.03
CA SER A 69 2.64 -0.66 -2.23
C SER A 69 2.96 0.81 -2.05
N THR A 70 3.77 1.36 -2.94
CA THR A 70 4.30 2.72 -2.82
C THR A 70 3.25 3.79 -3.15
N PHE A 71 2.36 3.49 -4.10
CA PHE A 71 1.34 4.41 -4.58
C PHE A 71 -0.06 3.86 -4.39
N LYS A 72 -1.02 4.76 -4.14
CA LYS A 72 -2.44 4.45 -4.14
C LYS A 72 -2.88 4.02 -5.54
N ARG A 73 -3.99 3.30 -5.60
CA ARG A 73 -4.59 2.92 -6.88
C ARG A 73 -5.26 4.16 -7.50
N PRO A 74 -4.83 4.63 -8.69
CA PRO A 74 -5.50 5.71 -9.39
C PRO A 74 -6.89 5.26 -9.87
N GLU A 75 -7.79 6.20 -10.03
CA GLU A 75 -9.12 5.93 -10.56
C GLU A 75 -9.02 5.34 -11.98
N GLY A 76 -9.72 4.25 -12.21
CA GLY A 76 -9.74 3.53 -13.49
C GLY A 76 -8.44 2.79 -13.85
N HIS A 77 -7.37 2.88 -13.05
CA HIS A 77 -6.06 2.33 -13.37
C HIS A 77 -5.46 1.50 -12.23
N PHE A 78 -4.36 0.81 -12.52
CA PHE A 78 -3.50 0.16 -11.55
C PHE A 78 -2.12 0.81 -11.56
N ALA A 79 -1.67 1.38 -10.44
CA ALA A 79 -0.37 2.05 -10.36
C ALA A 79 0.78 1.16 -10.86
N ALA A 80 0.81 -0.12 -10.45
CA ALA A 80 1.85 -1.05 -10.89
C ALA A 80 1.87 -1.26 -12.41
N ALA A 81 0.70 -1.32 -13.05
CA ALA A 81 0.62 -1.48 -14.50
C ALA A 81 1.11 -0.25 -15.26
N LEU A 82 0.79 0.96 -14.77
CA LEU A 82 1.30 2.21 -15.34
C LEU A 82 2.82 2.30 -15.21
N ILE A 83 3.37 1.99 -14.02
CA ILE A 83 4.81 2.01 -13.76
C ILE A 83 5.54 1.00 -14.66
N GLU A 84 4.98 -0.20 -14.83
CA GLU A 84 5.52 -1.24 -15.70
C GLU A 84 5.46 -0.83 -17.17
N ALA A 85 4.35 -0.25 -17.64
CA ALA A 85 4.18 0.24 -19.00
C ALA A 85 5.17 1.37 -19.35
N CYS A 86 5.56 2.18 -18.37
CA CYS A 86 6.62 3.20 -18.51
C CYS A 86 8.05 2.62 -18.46
N GLY A 87 8.23 1.30 -18.38
CA GLY A 87 9.55 0.66 -18.36
C GLY A 87 10.36 0.89 -17.08
N LEU A 88 9.70 1.21 -15.94
CA LEU A 88 10.38 1.62 -14.72
C LEU A 88 10.77 0.46 -13.79
N LYS A 89 10.44 -0.80 -14.12
CA LYS A 89 10.91 -1.97 -13.35
C LYS A 89 12.43 -2.03 -13.36
N GLY A 90 13.02 -2.26 -12.20
CA GLY A 90 14.48 -2.31 -12.03
C GLY A 90 15.18 -0.96 -11.96
N VAL A 91 14.50 0.15 -12.27
CA VAL A 91 15.08 1.49 -12.13
C VAL A 91 15.35 1.79 -10.65
N GLY A 92 16.52 2.35 -10.35
CA GLY A 92 16.97 2.61 -8.99
C GLY A 92 17.63 3.95 -8.81
N ILE A 93 17.67 4.41 -7.55
CA ILE A 93 18.44 5.56 -7.07
C ILE A 93 19.12 5.14 -5.77
N GLY A 94 20.44 5.21 -5.72
CA GLY A 94 21.20 4.69 -4.57
C GLY A 94 20.88 3.22 -4.30
N GLY A 95 20.49 2.89 -3.07
CA GLY A 95 20.07 1.54 -2.70
C GLY A 95 18.57 1.24 -2.94
N ALA A 96 17.75 2.23 -3.34
CA ALA A 96 16.33 2.05 -3.62
C ALA A 96 16.09 1.61 -5.07
N GLN A 97 15.15 0.69 -5.30
CA GLN A 97 14.83 0.19 -6.63
C GLN A 97 13.34 -0.08 -6.78
N VAL A 98 12.77 0.22 -7.96
CA VAL A 98 11.45 -0.30 -8.34
C VAL A 98 11.56 -1.80 -8.55
N SER A 99 10.78 -2.59 -7.84
CA SER A 99 10.89 -4.04 -7.88
C SER A 99 10.61 -4.60 -9.28
N GLU A 100 11.48 -5.47 -9.74
CA GLU A 100 11.29 -6.21 -10.99
C GLU A 100 10.12 -7.20 -10.90
N LYS A 101 9.87 -7.73 -9.69
CA LYS A 101 8.79 -8.68 -9.43
C LYS A 101 7.41 -8.02 -9.43
N HIS A 102 7.30 -6.80 -8.87
CA HIS A 102 6.05 -6.05 -8.79
C HIS A 102 6.32 -4.55 -8.82
N ALA A 103 6.04 -3.90 -9.93
CA ALA A 103 6.35 -2.49 -10.15
C ALA A 103 5.72 -1.49 -9.16
N GLY A 104 4.68 -1.89 -8.42
CA GLY A 104 4.08 -1.06 -7.37
C GLY A 104 4.88 -0.96 -6.07
N PHE A 105 6.03 -1.65 -5.97
CA PHE A 105 6.88 -1.68 -4.79
C PHE A 105 8.22 -1.00 -5.06
N VAL A 106 8.61 -0.09 -4.19
CA VAL A 106 9.98 0.38 -4.05
C VAL A 106 10.64 -0.45 -2.95
N ILE A 107 11.72 -1.12 -3.29
CA ILE A 107 12.47 -2.04 -2.41
C ILE A 107 13.82 -1.46 -2.05
N ASN A 108 14.34 -1.85 -0.89
CA ASN A 108 15.71 -1.57 -0.48
C ASN A 108 16.62 -2.75 -0.90
N ARG A 109 17.46 -2.53 -1.91
CA ARG A 109 18.43 -3.52 -2.41
C ARG A 109 19.70 -3.59 -1.56
N GLY A 110 19.85 -2.66 -0.65
CA GLY A 110 20.96 -2.54 0.28
C GLY A 110 21.34 -1.08 0.48
N ASN A 111 21.39 -0.66 1.73
CA ASN A 111 21.83 0.68 2.16
C ASN A 111 21.03 1.85 1.53
N ALA A 112 19.78 1.66 1.12
CA ALA A 112 18.95 2.75 0.66
C ALA A 112 18.70 3.76 1.79
N THR A 113 18.93 5.02 1.51
CA THR A 113 18.52 6.11 2.38
C THR A 113 17.04 6.45 2.16
N ALA A 114 16.43 7.14 3.12
CA ALA A 114 15.07 7.65 2.95
C ALA A 114 14.99 8.64 1.78
N ASP A 115 16.07 9.42 1.53
CA ASP A 115 16.15 10.33 0.38
C ASP A 115 16.22 9.59 -0.95
N ASP A 116 16.91 8.46 -1.04
CA ASP A 116 16.94 7.62 -2.24
C ASP A 116 15.51 7.16 -2.60
N VAL A 117 14.76 6.67 -1.59
CA VAL A 117 13.37 6.26 -1.79
C VAL A 117 12.51 7.42 -2.24
N ARG A 118 12.62 8.58 -1.58
CA ARG A 118 11.86 9.79 -1.93
C ARG A 118 12.13 10.25 -3.35
N ARG A 119 13.41 10.30 -3.75
CA ARG A 119 13.83 10.70 -5.10
C ARG A 119 13.35 9.71 -6.16
N LEU A 120 13.41 8.41 -5.86
CA LEU A 120 12.89 7.38 -6.77
C LEU A 120 11.37 7.48 -6.92
N MET A 121 10.63 7.74 -5.84
CA MET A 121 9.19 7.98 -5.90
C MET A 121 8.85 9.18 -6.78
N ALA A 122 9.58 10.29 -6.65
CA ALA A 122 9.41 11.49 -7.48
C ALA A 122 9.66 11.18 -8.97
N LEU A 123 10.75 10.48 -9.28
CA LEU A 123 11.07 10.05 -10.64
C LEU A 123 9.93 9.20 -11.25
N VAL A 124 9.38 8.25 -10.48
CA VAL A 124 8.26 7.42 -10.92
C VAL A 124 7.02 8.27 -11.20
N GLN A 125 6.68 9.19 -10.29
CA GLN A 125 5.53 10.08 -10.43
C GLN A 125 5.65 10.97 -11.69
N GLU A 126 6.79 11.61 -11.89
CA GLU A 126 7.07 12.48 -13.03
C GLU A 126 7.00 11.70 -14.35
N THR A 127 7.61 10.52 -14.38
CA THR A 127 7.64 9.71 -15.60
C THR A 127 6.24 9.21 -15.95
N VAL A 128 5.50 8.64 -15.00
CA VAL A 128 4.14 8.15 -15.26
C VAL A 128 3.22 9.30 -15.67
N LEU A 129 3.28 10.43 -14.99
CA LEU A 129 2.47 11.61 -15.37
C LEU A 129 2.76 12.06 -16.79
N ARG A 130 4.04 12.16 -17.16
CA ARG A 130 4.47 12.59 -18.50
C ARG A 130 4.02 11.61 -19.59
N GLU A 131 4.18 10.30 -19.38
CA GLU A 131 3.91 9.28 -20.40
C GLU A 131 2.42 8.90 -20.51
N THR A 132 1.66 9.02 -19.40
CA THR A 132 0.27 8.52 -19.34
C THR A 132 -0.77 9.58 -19.01
N GLY A 133 -0.35 10.76 -18.55
CA GLY A 133 -1.26 11.79 -18.04
C GLY A 133 -1.87 11.48 -16.65
N VAL A 134 -1.53 10.33 -16.03
CA VAL A 134 -2.09 9.91 -14.75
C VAL A 134 -1.14 10.29 -13.61
N ALA A 135 -1.64 11.08 -12.66
CA ALA A 135 -0.90 11.41 -11.45
C ALA A 135 -0.95 10.26 -10.44
N LEU A 136 0.21 9.83 -9.95
CA LEU A 136 0.32 8.83 -8.87
C LEU A 136 0.36 9.52 -7.52
N GLU A 137 -0.53 9.13 -6.60
CA GLU A 137 -0.54 9.59 -5.22
C GLU A 137 0.21 8.60 -4.32
N PRO A 138 1.20 9.06 -3.51
CA PRO A 138 1.89 8.18 -2.57
C PRO A 138 0.94 7.57 -1.53
N GLU A 139 1.09 6.27 -1.27
CA GLU A 139 0.52 5.59 -0.11
C GLU A 139 1.43 5.73 1.11
N VAL A 140 2.73 5.82 0.86
CA VAL A 140 3.76 5.98 1.89
C VAL A 140 3.68 7.37 2.50
N ARG A 141 3.70 7.44 3.84
CA ARG A 141 3.74 8.70 4.58
C ARG A 141 5.18 9.08 4.86
N LEU A 142 5.54 10.30 4.50
CA LEU A 142 6.86 10.86 4.79
C LEU A 142 6.80 11.59 6.14
N LEU A 143 7.63 11.18 7.10
CA LEU A 143 7.72 11.77 8.43
C LEU A 143 9.11 12.37 8.61
N GLY A 144 9.18 13.64 9.06
CA GLY A 144 10.44 14.33 9.35
C GLY A 144 11.17 14.88 8.11
N PHE A 145 10.45 15.11 7.01
CA PHE A 145 10.97 15.72 5.78
C PHE A 145 10.42 17.12 5.60
#